data_0d7a51bc20480a4d5161803b3e4dd085
#
_entry.id   0d7a51bc20480a4d5161803b3e4dd085
#
_cell.length_a   1.000
_cell.length_b   1.000
_cell.length_c   1.000
_cell.angle_alpha   90.00
_cell.angle_beta   90.00
_cell.angle_gamma   90.00
#
_symmetry.space_group_name_H-M   'P 1'
#
loop_
_entity.id
_entity.type
_entity.pdbx_description
1 polymer ?
#
loop_
_entity_poly.entity_id
_entity_poly.type
_entity_poly.pdbx_seq_one_letter_code
_entity_poly.pdbx_strand_id
1 'polypeptide(L)'
;YGDHRDLHLSLRRQRQMCIRDSPEFKKELYDDLAHFVGRPTPLYLAERMTASLGGAAIYLKREDLNHTGAHKVCNTIGQALLAKRMGKPRVIAETGAGQHGVATATVAARLGLSCDVYMGEEDVHRQSLNVYRMKLMGANVIPVTSGSKTLKDAMNEAMRDWVTNVDNTHYIIGTVAGPHPYPMLVRDFASIIGQEARAQMLQQVGRLPDVVVACVGGGSNAMGIFYPFINDTNVDLVGVEAGGHGVSTGAHAAPLNDGKVGVLHGNRSYLMSDDDGQVMETHSVSAGLDSVSYTHLRAHETRHDLVCRLLLE
;
A
#
# COMPACT_ATOMS: atom_id res chain seq x y z
N TYR A 1 -28.11 0.30 -22.13
CA TYR A 1 -27.88 0.87 -20.78
C TYR A 1 -26.47 0.59 -20.24
N GLY A 2 -25.70 -0.38 -20.79
CA GLY A 2 -24.34 -0.68 -20.38
C GLY A 2 -23.30 0.35 -20.88
N ASP A 3 -23.42 0.78 -22.11
CA ASP A 3 -22.42 1.60 -22.82
C ASP A 3 -22.14 2.99 -22.17
N HIS A 4 -23.15 3.65 -21.59
CA HIS A 4 -22.94 4.98 -20.99
C HIS A 4 -22.18 4.93 -19.65
N ARG A 5 -22.38 3.89 -18.83
CA ARG A 5 -21.64 3.75 -17.57
C ARG A 5 -20.17 3.42 -17.81
N ASP A 6 -19.87 2.58 -18.76
CA ASP A 6 -18.49 2.20 -19.11
C ASP A 6 -17.72 3.38 -19.71
N LEU A 7 -18.38 4.20 -20.54
CA LEU A 7 -17.79 5.42 -21.08
C LEU A 7 -17.46 6.45 -19.98
N HIS A 8 -18.34 6.65 -19.01
CA HIS A 8 -18.10 7.55 -17.88
C HIS A 8 -16.96 7.08 -16.98
N LEU A 9 -16.84 5.77 -16.74
CA LEU A 9 -15.74 5.21 -15.97
C LEU A 9 -14.41 5.35 -16.72
N SER A 10 -14.37 5.13 -18.03
CA SER A 10 -13.17 5.30 -18.84
C SER A 10 -12.70 6.76 -18.90
N LEU A 11 -13.61 7.72 -19.04
CA LEU A 11 -13.31 9.15 -19.01
C LEU A 11 -12.77 9.61 -17.65
N ARG A 12 -13.32 9.10 -16.55
CA ARG A 12 -12.82 9.40 -15.19
C ARG A 12 -11.41 8.85 -14.99
N ARG A 13 -11.15 7.62 -15.44
CA ARG A 13 -9.80 7.00 -15.40
C ARG A 13 -8.79 7.81 -16.21
N GLN A 14 -9.14 8.20 -17.43
CA GLN A 14 -8.30 9.06 -18.26
C GLN A 14 -8.02 10.40 -17.58
N ARG A 15 -9.02 11.02 -16.95
CA ARG A 15 -8.83 12.28 -16.22
C ARG A 15 -7.85 12.14 -15.06
N GLN A 16 -7.94 11.07 -14.26
CA GLN A 16 -6.97 10.81 -13.19
C GLN A 16 -5.55 10.69 -13.72
N MET A 17 -5.37 9.94 -14.81
CA MET A 17 -4.06 9.73 -15.41
C MET A 17 -3.50 11.02 -16.02
N CYS A 18 -4.32 11.79 -16.75
CA CYS A 18 -3.90 13.08 -17.31
C CYS A 18 -3.49 14.08 -16.21
N ILE A 19 -4.20 14.15 -15.08
CA ILE A 19 -3.82 15.01 -13.95
C ILE A 19 -2.49 14.55 -13.38
N ARG A 20 -2.35 13.25 -13.04
CA ARG A 20 -1.13 12.67 -12.48
C ARG A 20 0.11 12.95 -13.34
N ASP A 21 -0.04 12.90 -14.66
CA ASP A 21 1.08 13.02 -15.58
C ASP A 21 1.42 14.48 -15.90
N SER A 22 0.60 15.44 -15.48
CA SER A 22 0.85 16.87 -15.72
C SER A 22 2.08 17.37 -14.94
N PRO A 23 2.89 18.27 -15.54
CA PRO A 23 4.05 18.86 -14.88
C PRO A 23 3.70 19.60 -13.58
N GLU A 24 2.56 20.29 -13.56
CA GLU A 24 2.08 21.06 -12.41
C GLU A 24 1.71 20.15 -11.24
N PHE A 25 1.08 18.99 -11.51
CA PHE A 25 0.79 18.00 -10.49
C PHE A 25 2.08 17.39 -9.93
N LYS A 26 2.99 17.00 -10.80
CA LYS A 26 4.29 16.43 -10.38
C LYS A 26 5.07 17.42 -9.52
N LYS A 27 5.11 18.70 -9.91
CA LYS A 27 5.77 19.73 -9.11
C LYS A 27 5.15 19.83 -7.71
N GLU A 28 3.81 19.96 -7.60
CA GLU A 28 3.12 20.05 -6.32
C GLU A 28 3.35 18.79 -5.47
N LEU A 29 3.30 17.62 -6.08
CA LEU A 29 3.57 16.34 -5.39
C LEU A 29 5.01 16.28 -4.84
N TYR A 30 6.01 16.64 -5.64
CA TYR A 30 7.40 16.63 -5.18
C TYR A 30 7.68 17.69 -4.13
N ASP A 31 7.08 18.87 -4.23
CA ASP A 31 7.15 19.89 -3.19
C ASP A 31 6.55 19.38 -1.86
N ASP A 32 5.42 18.72 -1.89
CA ASP A 32 4.80 18.11 -0.71
C ASP A 32 5.62 16.92 -0.17
N LEU A 33 6.16 16.08 -1.03
CA LEU A 33 7.04 15.00 -0.61
C LEU A 33 8.28 15.53 0.12
N ALA A 34 8.88 16.60 -0.37
CA ALA A 34 10.06 17.20 0.24
C ALA A 34 9.73 17.93 1.55
N HIS A 35 8.73 18.82 1.55
CA HIS A 35 8.53 19.79 2.64
C HIS A 35 7.48 19.37 3.67
N PHE A 36 6.56 18.47 3.30
CA PHE A 36 5.54 17.96 4.23
C PHE A 36 5.81 16.53 4.67
N VAL A 37 6.19 15.65 3.75
CA VAL A 37 6.48 14.24 4.06
C VAL A 37 7.89 14.07 4.63
N GLY A 38 8.85 14.96 4.30
CA GLY A 38 10.21 14.89 4.80
C GLY A 38 11.11 13.96 3.99
N ARG A 39 10.91 13.93 2.67
CA ARG A 39 11.74 13.11 1.77
C ARG A 39 12.95 13.91 1.23
N PRO A 40 14.05 13.23 0.86
CA PRO A 40 14.25 11.77 0.89
C PRO A 40 14.44 11.22 2.30
N THR A 41 13.88 10.03 2.57
CA THR A 41 14.18 9.32 3.82
C THR A 41 15.61 8.77 3.78
N PRO A 42 16.32 8.65 4.93
CA PRO A 42 17.68 8.15 4.94
C PRO A 42 17.81 6.71 4.46
N LEU A 43 18.93 6.42 3.80
CA LEU A 43 19.45 5.06 3.67
C LEU A 43 20.55 4.89 4.72
N TYR A 44 20.34 3.99 5.68
CA TYR A 44 21.16 3.83 6.87
C TYR A 44 21.90 2.49 6.87
N LEU A 45 23.23 2.53 6.98
CA LEU A 45 24.02 1.32 7.18
C LEU A 45 23.85 0.81 8.63
N ALA A 46 23.30 -0.39 8.78
CA ALA A 46 23.11 -1.04 10.07
C ALA A 46 24.40 -1.79 10.48
N GLU A 47 25.44 -1.05 10.86
CA GLU A 47 26.79 -1.56 11.12
C GLU A 47 26.82 -2.70 12.14
N ARG A 48 26.11 -2.55 13.26
CA ARG A 48 26.09 -3.59 14.31
C ARG A 48 25.38 -4.86 13.84
N MET A 49 24.29 -4.74 13.07
CA MET A 49 23.59 -5.90 12.52
C MET A 49 24.46 -6.59 11.45
N THR A 50 25.08 -5.82 10.58
CA THR A 50 26.05 -6.30 9.59
C THR A 50 27.18 -7.09 10.27
N ALA A 51 27.80 -6.54 11.30
CA ALA A 51 28.89 -7.21 12.03
C ALA A 51 28.41 -8.47 12.78
N SER A 52 27.22 -8.42 13.39
CA SER A 52 26.65 -9.53 14.15
C SER A 52 26.29 -10.74 13.28
N LEU A 53 25.83 -10.49 12.05
CA LEU A 53 25.42 -11.55 11.12
C LEU A 53 26.56 -12.06 10.25
N GLY A 54 27.67 -11.30 10.14
CA GLY A 54 28.88 -11.74 9.46
C GLY A 54 28.71 -12.09 7.98
N GLY A 55 28.01 -11.26 7.23
CA GLY A 55 27.70 -11.51 5.82
C GLY A 55 27.62 -10.23 5.01
N ALA A 56 26.50 -10.03 4.33
CA ALA A 56 26.26 -8.85 3.52
C ALA A 56 26.17 -7.57 4.36
N ALA A 57 26.60 -6.43 3.80
CA ALA A 57 26.33 -5.12 4.39
C ALA A 57 24.83 -4.81 4.32
N ILE A 58 24.21 -4.51 5.48
CA ILE A 58 22.77 -4.32 5.61
C ILE A 58 22.46 -2.84 5.65
N TYR A 59 21.71 -2.38 4.67
CA TYR A 59 21.19 -1.01 4.58
C TYR A 59 19.70 -0.99 4.82
N LEU A 60 19.23 -0.06 5.65
CA LEU A 60 17.83 0.15 5.95
C LEU A 60 17.32 1.42 5.26
N LYS A 61 16.34 1.30 4.39
CA LYS A 61 15.59 2.45 3.86
C LYS A 61 14.55 2.86 4.91
N ARG A 62 14.80 3.98 5.59
CA ARG A 62 14.14 4.39 6.83
C ARG A 62 12.80 5.10 6.58
N GLU A 63 11.81 4.35 6.10
CA GLU A 63 10.45 4.87 5.88
C GLU A 63 9.68 5.17 7.19
N ASP A 64 10.20 4.73 8.31
CA ASP A 64 9.74 5.10 9.66
C ASP A 64 10.08 6.56 10.04
N LEU A 65 11.00 7.21 9.33
CA LEU A 65 11.42 8.58 9.58
C LEU A 65 10.67 9.62 8.75
N ASN A 66 9.76 9.21 7.88
CA ASN A 66 8.88 10.16 7.19
C ASN A 66 7.71 10.62 8.09
N HIS A 67 6.98 11.63 7.65
CA HIS A 67 5.76 12.07 8.32
C HIS A 67 4.76 10.91 8.42
N THR A 68 4.12 10.73 9.55
CA THR A 68 3.24 9.60 9.94
C THR A 68 3.96 8.31 10.36
N GLY A 69 5.27 8.18 10.14
CA GLY A 69 6.07 7.05 10.62
C GLY A 69 5.95 5.76 9.79
N ALA A 70 5.50 5.84 8.54
CA ALA A 70 5.41 4.70 7.63
C ALA A 70 5.33 5.15 6.17
N HIS A 71 5.56 4.23 5.22
CA HIS A 71 5.54 4.48 3.77
C HIS A 71 4.19 4.97 3.21
N LYS A 72 3.09 4.79 3.95
CA LYS A 72 1.73 5.04 3.45
C LYS A 72 1.49 6.47 3.00
N VAL A 73 2.14 7.45 3.65
CA VAL A 73 1.97 8.87 3.34
C VAL A 73 2.37 9.22 1.90
N CYS A 74 3.33 8.50 1.30
CA CYS A 74 3.76 8.74 -0.08
C CYS A 74 2.63 8.49 -1.09
N ASN A 75 1.87 7.42 -0.86
CA ASN A 75 0.71 7.10 -1.67
C ASN A 75 -0.47 8.04 -1.35
N THR A 76 -0.76 8.29 -0.07
CA THR A 76 -1.94 9.06 0.31
C THR A 76 -1.86 10.52 -0.11
N ILE A 77 -0.68 11.16 -0.06
CA ILE A 77 -0.52 12.54 -0.52
C ILE A 77 -0.78 12.67 -2.02
N GLY A 78 -0.28 11.72 -2.83
CA GLY A 78 -0.53 11.70 -4.27
C GLY A 78 -2.02 11.55 -4.60
N GLN A 79 -2.70 10.60 -3.95
CA GLN A 79 -4.13 10.39 -4.18
C GLN A 79 -4.99 11.55 -3.65
N ALA A 80 -4.62 12.17 -2.52
CA ALA A 80 -5.35 13.32 -1.98
C ALA A 80 -5.19 14.57 -2.87
N LEU A 81 -4.00 14.81 -3.43
CA LEU A 81 -3.80 15.86 -4.44
C LEU A 81 -4.62 15.61 -5.71
N LEU A 82 -4.71 14.35 -6.17
CA LEU A 82 -5.62 13.99 -7.27
C LEU A 82 -7.07 14.32 -6.92
N ALA A 83 -7.54 13.94 -5.73
CA ALA A 83 -8.89 14.24 -5.26
C ALA A 83 -9.17 15.74 -5.31
N LYS A 84 -8.27 16.55 -4.75
CA LYS A 84 -8.36 18.01 -4.75
C LYS A 84 -8.45 18.59 -6.17
N ARG A 85 -7.57 18.15 -7.08
CA ARG A 85 -7.57 18.62 -8.48
C ARG A 85 -8.77 18.13 -9.30
N MET A 86 -9.38 17.02 -8.90
CA MET A 86 -10.66 16.57 -9.44
C MET A 86 -11.87 17.31 -8.85
N GLY A 87 -11.68 18.20 -7.88
CA GLY A 87 -12.76 18.92 -7.20
C GLY A 87 -13.58 18.03 -6.27
N LYS A 88 -12.96 16.97 -5.70
CA LYS A 88 -13.62 16.11 -4.72
C LYS A 88 -13.46 16.69 -3.32
N PRO A 89 -14.56 17.08 -2.63
CA PRO A 89 -14.49 17.66 -1.29
C PRO A 89 -14.28 16.60 -0.20
N ARG A 90 -14.52 15.33 -0.51
CA ARG A 90 -14.48 14.22 0.44
C ARG A 90 -13.53 13.12 -0.04
N VAL A 91 -12.76 12.58 0.91
CA VAL A 91 -11.97 11.38 0.71
C VAL A 91 -12.40 10.29 1.69
N ILE A 92 -12.31 9.04 1.26
CA ILE A 92 -12.53 7.88 2.12
C ILE A 92 -11.33 6.93 2.01
N ALA A 93 -11.12 6.14 3.06
CA ALA A 93 -10.10 5.11 3.09
C ALA A 93 -10.57 3.90 3.89
N GLU A 94 -9.99 2.75 3.63
CA GLU A 94 -10.01 1.59 4.50
C GLU A 94 -8.75 1.55 5.38
N THR A 95 -8.80 0.88 6.51
CA THR A 95 -7.61 0.58 7.29
C THR A 95 -7.80 -0.64 8.18
N GLY A 96 -6.75 -1.45 8.35
CA GLY A 96 -6.67 -2.53 9.35
C GLY A 96 -5.75 -2.13 10.48
N ALA A 97 -4.43 -2.20 10.29
CA ALA A 97 -3.42 -1.78 11.29
C ALA A 97 -3.47 -0.28 11.66
N GLY A 98 -4.30 0.53 10.98
CA GLY A 98 -4.49 1.95 11.27
C GLY A 98 -3.54 2.90 10.56
N GLN A 99 -2.40 2.45 10.07
CA GLN A 99 -1.38 3.34 9.46
C GLN A 99 -1.86 4.03 8.17
N HIS A 100 -2.62 3.32 7.33
CA HIS A 100 -3.20 3.93 6.14
C HIS A 100 -4.25 4.99 6.50
N GLY A 101 -5.12 4.70 7.47
CA GLY A 101 -6.10 5.66 7.97
C GLY A 101 -5.45 6.91 8.56
N VAL A 102 -4.39 6.75 9.36
CA VAL A 102 -3.62 7.88 9.91
C VAL A 102 -3.01 8.72 8.79
N ALA A 103 -2.37 8.09 7.79
CA ALA A 103 -1.79 8.81 6.67
C ALA A 103 -2.86 9.56 5.85
N THR A 104 -4.02 8.92 5.60
CA THR A 104 -5.14 9.56 4.89
C THR A 104 -5.72 10.74 5.67
N ALA A 105 -5.97 10.57 6.96
CA ALA A 105 -6.44 11.66 7.83
C ALA A 105 -5.48 12.85 7.85
N THR A 106 -4.17 12.57 7.92
CA THR A 106 -3.11 13.59 7.90
C THR A 106 -3.13 14.42 6.61
N VAL A 107 -3.18 13.77 5.46
CA VAL A 107 -3.18 14.50 4.17
C VAL A 107 -4.52 15.18 3.89
N ALA A 108 -5.64 14.60 4.35
CA ALA A 108 -6.96 15.23 4.26
C ALA A 108 -7.02 16.51 5.07
N ALA A 109 -6.54 16.49 6.33
CA ALA A 109 -6.44 17.68 7.17
C ALA A 109 -5.59 18.78 6.52
N ARG A 110 -4.41 18.42 5.95
CA ARG A 110 -3.55 19.35 5.22
C ARG A 110 -4.27 20.03 4.04
N LEU A 111 -5.05 19.26 3.28
CA LEU A 111 -5.66 19.73 2.04
C LEU A 111 -7.07 20.30 2.22
N GLY A 112 -7.61 20.29 3.45
CA GLY A 112 -8.96 20.77 3.76
C GLY A 112 -10.07 19.88 3.20
N LEU A 113 -9.82 18.55 3.11
CA LEU A 113 -10.78 17.57 2.64
C LEU A 113 -11.49 16.89 3.82
N SER A 114 -12.79 16.65 3.71
CA SER A 114 -13.48 15.78 4.66
C SER A 114 -12.99 14.34 4.50
N CYS A 115 -12.86 13.62 5.62
CA CYS A 115 -12.23 12.31 5.64
C CYS A 115 -13.04 11.32 6.46
N ASP A 116 -13.48 10.22 5.84
CA ASP A 116 -14.07 9.08 6.52
C ASP A 116 -13.17 7.85 6.35
N VAL A 117 -12.89 7.16 7.46
CA VAL A 117 -12.02 5.98 7.48
C VAL A 117 -12.82 4.78 7.97
N TYR A 118 -12.98 3.79 7.09
CA TYR A 118 -13.60 2.51 7.40
C TYR A 118 -12.60 1.59 8.07
N MET A 119 -12.95 1.02 9.21
CA MET A 119 -12.09 0.14 9.98
C MET A 119 -12.91 -0.97 10.62
N GLY A 120 -12.45 -2.21 10.53
CA GLY A 120 -13.13 -3.31 11.19
C GLY A 120 -13.23 -3.08 12.70
N GLU A 121 -14.37 -3.46 13.31
CA GLU A 121 -14.61 -3.25 14.75
C GLU A 121 -13.53 -3.88 15.62
N GLU A 122 -13.04 -5.07 15.25
CA GLU A 122 -11.92 -5.73 15.91
C GLU A 122 -10.63 -4.91 15.85
N ASP A 123 -10.34 -4.36 14.68
CA ASP A 123 -9.16 -3.53 14.45
C ASP A 123 -9.27 -2.18 15.18
N VAL A 124 -10.48 -1.59 15.30
CA VAL A 124 -10.72 -0.36 16.08
C VAL A 124 -10.28 -0.56 17.53
N HIS A 125 -10.59 -1.71 18.12
CA HIS A 125 -10.18 -2.02 19.50
C HIS A 125 -8.68 -2.27 19.60
N ARG A 126 -8.12 -3.09 18.71
CA ARG A 126 -6.68 -3.44 18.70
C ARG A 126 -5.78 -2.23 18.46
N GLN A 127 -6.23 -1.29 17.64
CA GLN A 127 -5.44 -0.15 17.16
C GLN A 127 -5.98 1.20 17.68
N SER A 128 -6.45 1.23 18.92
CA SER A 128 -7.11 2.40 19.53
C SER A 128 -6.26 3.67 19.49
N LEU A 129 -4.93 3.57 19.57
CA LEU A 129 -4.01 4.70 19.44
C LEU A 129 -4.05 5.33 18.05
N ASN A 130 -4.11 4.52 16.98
CA ASN A 130 -4.24 5.01 15.63
C ASN A 130 -5.64 5.60 15.39
N VAL A 131 -6.68 5.02 15.96
CA VAL A 131 -8.04 5.61 15.95
C VAL A 131 -8.06 6.99 16.60
N TYR A 132 -7.41 7.13 17.76
CA TYR A 132 -7.26 8.43 18.42
C TYR A 132 -6.55 9.46 17.51
N ARG A 133 -5.43 9.07 16.88
CA ARG A 133 -4.69 9.94 15.96
C ARG A 133 -5.55 10.40 14.78
N MET A 134 -6.31 9.50 14.16
CA MET A 134 -7.23 9.83 13.06
C MET A 134 -8.29 10.86 13.50
N LYS A 135 -8.93 10.63 14.66
CA LYS A 135 -9.93 11.54 15.22
C LYS A 135 -9.34 12.91 15.57
N LEU A 136 -8.12 12.94 16.11
CA LEU A 136 -7.41 14.19 16.43
C LEU A 136 -7.16 15.05 15.18
N MET A 137 -6.97 14.42 14.02
CA MET A 137 -6.81 15.10 12.74
C MET A 137 -8.15 15.42 12.04
N GLY A 138 -9.28 15.19 12.70
CA GLY A 138 -10.61 15.54 12.21
C GLY A 138 -11.23 14.47 11.29
N ALA A 139 -10.65 13.30 11.17
CA ALA A 139 -11.26 12.21 10.41
C ALA A 139 -12.36 11.52 11.22
N ASN A 140 -13.42 11.10 10.54
CA ASN A 140 -14.45 10.26 11.11
C ASN A 140 -14.06 8.79 10.91
N VAL A 141 -13.96 8.02 11.99
CA VAL A 141 -13.65 6.58 11.95
C VAL A 141 -14.95 5.81 12.06
N ILE A 142 -15.27 5.04 11.03
CA ILE A 142 -16.52 4.28 10.88
C ILE A 142 -16.22 2.80 11.18
N PRO A 143 -16.65 2.26 12.31
CA PRO A 143 -16.49 0.84 12.62
C PRO A 143 -17.35 -0.02 11.70
N VAL A 144 -16.74 -1.06 11.11
CA VAL A 144 -17.44 -2.06 10.30
C VAL A 144 -17.70 -3.29 11.14
N THR A 145 -18.98 -3.58 11.38
CA THR A 145 -19.47 -4.64 12.26
C THR A 145 -19.90 -5.91 11.52
N SER A 146 -19.89 -5.88 10.18
CA SER A 146 -20.24 -7.03 9.32
C SER A 146 -19.03 -7.94 9.04
N GLY A 147 -19.29 -9.18 8.72
CA GLY A 147 -18.28 -10.17 8.33
C GLY A 147 -17.29 -10.52 9.44
N SER A 148 -16.03 -10.64 9.10
CA SER A 148 -14.93 -10.89 10.03
C SER A 148 -14.52 -9.67 10.85
N LYS A 149 -15.13 -8.50 10.59
CA LYS A 149 -14.86 -7.21 11.25
C LYS A 149 -13.40 -6.75 11.17
N THR A 150 -12.75 -7.08 10.06
CA THR A 150 -11.34 -6.80 9.78
C THR A 150 -11.17 -5.97 8.48
N LEU A 151 -9.94 -5.79 8.03
CA LEU A 151 -9.59 -5.01 6.84
C LEU A 151 -10.40 -5.40 5.59
N LYS A 152 -10.67 -6.69 5.36
CA LYS A 152 -11.45 -7.16 4.18
C LYS A 152 -12.83 -6.50 4.13
N ASP A 153 -13.52 -6.49 5.27
CA ASP A 153 -14.87 -5.93 5.34
C ASP A 153 -14.85 -4.39 5.30
N ALA A 154 -13.82 -3.78 5.91
CA ALA A 154 -13.58 -2.34 5.79
C ALA A 154 -13.40 -1.91 4.32
N MET A 155 -12.65 -2.67 3.51
CA MET A 155 -12.50 -2.41 2.07
C MET A 155 -13.82 -2.55 1.33
N ASN A 156 -14.64 -3.55 1.66
CA ASN A 156 -15.95 -3.75 1.03
C ASN A 156 -16.88 -2.56 1.29
N GLU A 157 -16.94 -2.08 2.53
CA GLU A 157 -17.77 -0.92 2.89
C GLU A 157 -17.25 0.38 2.24
N ALA A 158 -15.93 0.61 2.26
CA ALA A 158 -15.34 1.75 1.56
C ALA A 158 -15.65 1.74 0.06
N MET A 159 -15.59 0.57 -0.60
CA MET A 159 -15.95 0.45 -2.01
C MET A 159 -17.44 0.72 -2.27
N ARG A 160 -18.36 0.25 -1.40
CA ARG A 160 -19.78 0.52 -1.52
C ARG A 160 -20.09 2.02 -1.40
N ASP A 161 -19.51 2.67 -0.40
CA ASP A 161 -19.64 4.13 -0.25
C ASP A 161 -19.08 4.87 -1.46
N TRP A 162 -17.87 4.51 -1.90
CA TRP A 162 -17.26 5.16 -3.06
C TRP A 162 -18.09 5.05 -4.33
N VAL A 163 -18.60 3.85 -4.65
CA VAL A 163 -19.44 3.65 -5.85
C VAL A 163 -20.73 4.47 -5.77
N THR A 164 -21.31 4.57 -4.56
CA THR A 164 -22.54 5.35 -4.33
C THR A 164 -22.30 6.84 -4.45
N ASN A 165 -21.15 7.33 -3.97
CA ASN A 165 -20.84 8.76 -3.82
C ASN A 165 -19.71 9.23 -4.75
N VAL A 166 -19.50 8.55 -5.87
CA VAL A 166 -18.34 8.77 -6.76
C VAL A 166 -18.23 10.18 -7.31
N ASP A 167 -19.34 10.96 -7.34
CA ASP A 167 -19.33 12.31 -7.88
C ASP A 167 -18.65 13.34 -6.95
N ASN A 168 -18.71 13.16 -5.65
CA ASN A 168 -18.15 14.06 -4.65
C ASN A 168 -17.04 13.43 -3.80
N THR A 169 -16.82 12.13 -3.93
CA THR A 169 -15.92 11.34 -3.08
C THR A 169 -14.81 10.69 -3.89
N HIS A 170 -13.59 10.72 -3.37
CA HIS A 170 -12.46 9.95 -3.88
C HIS A 170 -12.04 8.89 -2.85
N TYR A 171 -11.90 7.65 -3.32
CA TYR A 171 -11.39 6.57 -2.49
C TYR A 171 -9.86 6.57 -2.55
N ILE A 172 -9.21 6.79 -1.41
CA ILE A 172 -7.75 6.68 -1.26
C ILE A 172 -7.44 5.25 -0.83
N ILE A 173 -7.08 4.40 -1.77
CA ILE A 173 -6.76 3.01 -1.50
C ILE A 173 -5.35 2.85 -0.93
N GLY A 174 -5.20 2.00 0.10
CA GLY A 174 -3.96 1.85 0.86
C GLY A 174 -2.99 0.82 0.34
N THR A 175 -3.39 0.02 -0.64
CA THR A 175 -2.62 -1.10 -1.15
C THR A 175 -2.71 -1.21 -2.67
N VAL A 176 -1.89 -2.06 -3.30
CA VAL A 176 -1.92 -2.33 -4.75
C VAL A 176 -3.06 -3.28 -5.10
N ALA A 177 -4.28 -2.87 -4.78
CA ALA A 177 -5.52 -3.62 -5.00
C ALA A 177 -6.58 -2.75 -5.67
N GLY A 178 -7.74 -3.34 -5.97
CA GLY A 178 -8.86 -2.64 -6.55
C GLY A 178 -8.82 -2.55 -8.07
N PRO A 179 -9.86 -1.97 -8.69
CA PRO A 179 -9.95 -1.86 -10.14
C PRO A 179 -8.91 -0.88 -10.69
N HIS A 180 -8.54 -1.07 -11.96
CA HIS A 180 -7.69 -0.09 -12.66
C HIS A 180 -8.32 1.31 -12.58
N PRO A 181 -7.55 2.41 -12.29
CA PRO A 181 -6.10 2.51 -12.28
C PRO A 181 -5.44 2.42 -10.88
N TYR A 182 -6.16 2.03 -9.84
CA TYR A 182 -5.66 2.07 -8.46
C TYR A 182 -4.32 1.36 -8.24
N PRO A 183 -4.10 0.11 -8.71
CA PRO A 183 -2.82 -0.54 -8.52
C PRO A 183 -1.65 0.24 -9.10
N MET A 184 -1.85 0.84 -10.27
CA MET A 184 -0.85 1.66 -10.93
C MET A 184 -0.61 2.98 -10.18
N LEU A 185 -1.66 3.64 -9.67
CA LEU A 185 -1.51 4.87 -8.89
C LEU A 185 -0.73 4.62 -7.60
N VAL A 186 -1.07 3.55 -6.87
CA VAL A 186 -0.36 3.18 -5.63
C VAL A 186 1.10 2.86 -5.91
N ARG A 187 1.40 2.08 -6.95
CA ARG A 187 2.76 1.80 -7.41
C ARG A 187 3.53 3.08 -7.68
N ASP A 188 2.98 3.95 -8.52
CA ASP A 188 3.68 5.13 -9.01
C ASP A 188 3.98 6.12 -7.87
N PHE A 189 3.03 6.35 -6.97
CA PHE A 189 3.26 7.22 -5.81
C PHE A 189 4.18 6.60 -4.75
N ALA A 190 4.15 5.29 -4.57
CA ALA A 190 5.06 4.60 -3.66
C ALA A 190 6.47 4.41 -4.24
N SER A 191 6.64 4.44 -5.56
CA SER A 191 7.92 4.15 -6.23
C SER A 191 9.04 5.14 -5.89
N ILE A 192 8.71 6.30 -5.33
CA ILE A 192 9.70 7.26 -4.82
C ILE A 192 10.66 6.61 -3.80
N ILE A 193 10.20 5.62 -3.04
CA ILE A 193 10.99 4.87 -2.07
C ILE A 193 12.18 4.19 -2.75
N GLY A 194 11.92 3.43 -3.80
CA GLY A 194 12.96 2.72 -4.55
C GLY A 194 13.79 3.65 -5.41
N GLN A 195 13.22 4.74 -5.97
CA GLN A 195 13.97 5.75 -6.71
C GLN A 195 15.05 6.38 -5.82
N GLU A 196 14.68 6.77 -4.60
CA GLU A 196 15.62 7.30 -3.63
C GLU A 196 16.65 6.26 -3.17
N ALA A 197 16.20 5.04 -2.83
CA ALA A 197 17.09 3.98 -2.39
C ALA A 197 18.16 3.68 -3.46
N ARG A 198 17.76 3.62 -4.73
CA ARG A 198 18.66 3.41 -5.87
C ARG A 198 19.69 4.54 -5.99
N ALA A 199 19.24 5.78 -5.94
CA ALA A 199 20.13 6.95 -6.01
C ALA A 199 21.09 7.03 -4.81
N GLN A 200 20.59 6.76 -3.61
CA GLN A 200 21.37 6.76 -2.38
C GLN A 200 22.42 5.63 -2.34
N MET A 201 22.11 4.43 -2.84
CA MET A 201 23.11 3.35 -2.99
C MET A 201 24.25 3.78 -3.93
N LEU A 202 23.92 4.34 -5.09
CA LEU A 202 24.93 4.84 -6.02
C LEU A 202 25.78 5.95 -5.39
N GLN A 203 25.16 6.86 -4.64
CA GLN A 203 25.87 7.97 -3.99
C GLN A 203 26.73 7.52 -2.83
N GLN A 204 26.26 6.61 -1.96
CA GLN A 204 26.94 6.24 -0.73
C GLN A 204 27.94 5.07 -0.93
N VAL A 205 27.62 4.16 -1.86
CA VAL A 205 28.35 2.89 -2.04
C VAL A 205 29.03 2.79 -3.42
N GLY A 206 28.60 3.61 -4.39
CA GLY A 206 29.13 3.60 -5.76
C GLY A 206 28.55 2.50 -6.65
N ARG A 207 27.64 1.66 -6.13
CA ARG A 207 27.00 0.57 -6.88
C ARG A 207 25.56 0.33 -6.39
N LEU A 208 24.78 -0.43 -7.16
CA LEU A 208 23.49 -0.94 -6.74
C LEU A 208 23.64 -2.03 -5.67
N PRO A 209 22.58 -2.31 -4.89
CA PRO A 209 22.60 -3.42 -3.95
C PRO A 209 22.60 -4.76 -4.72
N ASP A 210 23.09 -5.81 -4.09
CA ASP A 210 22.98 -7.17 -4.63
C ASP A 210 21.55 -7.70 -4.47
N VAL A 211 20.90 -7.34 -3.35
CA VAL A 211 19.57 -7.81 -3.01
C VAL A 211 18.74 -6.65 -2.41
N VAL A 212 17.49 -6.51 -2.81
CA VAL A 212 16.50 -5.67 -2.16
C VAL A 212 15.45 -6.55 -1.50
N VAL A 213 15.27 -6.39 -0.18
CA VAL A 213 14.35 -7.19 0.61
C VAL A 213 13.20 -6.32 1.12
N ALA A 214 11.98 -6.79 1.00
CA ALA A 214 10.80 -6.10 1.55
C ALA A 214 9.77 -7.09 2.07
N CYS A 215 9.12 -6.75 3.18
CA CYS A 215 7.96 -7.49 3.64
C CYS A 215 6.76 -7.25 2.72
N VAL A 216 5.94 -8.30 2.57
CA VAL A 216 4.79 -8.32 1.67
C VAL A 216 3.51 -8.61 2.46
N GLY A 217 2.68 -7.59 2.62
CA GLY A 217 1.28 -7.72 3.02
C GLY A 217 0.40 -7.45 1.81
N GLY A 218 -0.33 -6.33 1.78
CA GLY A 218 -1.07 -5.90 0.58
C GLY A 218 -0.19 -5.36 -0.56
N GLY A 219 1.13 -5.31 -0.41
CA GLY A 219 2.13 -5.10 -1.45
C GLY A 219 2.58 -3.67 -1.71
N SER A 220 1.97 -2.65 -1.12
CA SER A 220 2.35 -1.25 -1.42
C SER A 220 3.81 -0.92 -1.04
N ASN A 221 4.30 -1.48 0.08
CA ASN A 221 5.68 -1.34 0.51
C ASN A 221 6.66 -1.98 -0.48
N ALA A 222 6.45 -3.28 -0.76
CA ALA A 222 7.30 -4.04 -1.68
C ALA A 222 7.29 -3.44 -3.09
N MET A 223 6.11 -3.11 -3.64
CA MET A 223 5.98 -2.48 -4.94
C MET A 223 6.71 -1.13 -4.99
N GLY A 224 6.61 -0.34 -3.92
CA GLY A 224 7.27 0.97 -3.84
C GLY A 224 8.79 0.89 -3.93
N ILE A 225 9.40 -0.09 -3.25
CA ILE A 225 10.85 -0.23 -3.29
C ILE A 225 11.34 -1.04 -4.50
N PHE A 226 10.61 -2.08 -4.95
CA PHE A 226 11.05 -2.97 -6.01
C PHE A 226 10.92 -2.37 -7.41
N TYR A 227 9.85 -1.61 -7.68
CA TYR A 227 9.53 -1.13 -9.01
C TYR A 227 10.69 -0.41 -9.73
N PRO A 228 11.44 0.49 -9.10
CA PRO A 228 12.59 1.14 -9.72
C PRO A 228 13.79 0.24 -10.00
N PHE A 229 13.82 -0.98 -9.41
CA PHE A 229 14.91 -1.96 -9.62
C PHE A 229 14.54 -3.08 -10.60
N ILE A 230 13.31 -3.12 -11.13
CA ILE A 230 12.85 -4.23 -11.98
C ILE A 230 13.74 -4.47 -13.21
N ASN A 231 14.29 -3.40 -13.78
CA ASN A 231 15.15 -3.48 -14.96
C ASN A 231 16.64 -3.70 -14.61
N ASP A 232 17.00 -3.67 -13.33
CA ASP A 232 18.39 -3.92 -12.89
C ASP A 232 18.59 -5.43 -12.70
N THR A 233 18.96 -6.13 -13.77
CA THR A 233 19.04 -7.61 -13.82
C THR A 233 20.04 -8.24 -12.83
N ASN A 234 20.96 -7.45 -12.29
CA ASN A 234 21.97 -7.88 -11.31
C ASN A 234 21.50 -7.60 -9.86
N VAL A 235 20.25 -7.19 -9.65
CA VAL A 235 19.70 -6.93 -8.32
C VAL A 235 18.58 -7.94 -8.04
N ASP A 236 18.75 -8.79 -7.06
CA ASP A 236 17.69 -9.71 -6.64
C ASP A 236 16.62 -8.99 -5.85
N LEU A 237 15.34 -9.32 -6.11
CA LEU A 237 14.19 -8.78 -5.40
C LEU A 237 13.55 -9.88 -4.55
N VAL A 238 13.57 -9.71 -3.24
CA VAL A 238 13.09 -10.72 -2.28
C VAL A 238 11.91 -10.17 -1.49
N GLY A 239 10.71 -10.69 -1.78
CA GLY A 239 9.50 -10.44 -0.99
C GLY A 239 9.39 -11.45 0.15
N VAL A 240 9.06 -10.98 1.35
CA VAL A 240 8.92 -11.81 2.55
C VAL A 240 7.48 -11.71 3.06
N GLU A 241 6.74 -12.80 3.01
CA GLU A 241 5.37 -12.93 3.52
C GLU A 241 5.35 -13.46 4.97
N ALA A 242 4.24 -13.22 5.68
CA ALA A 242 4.04 -13.75 7.02
C ALA A 242 3.73 -15.25 6.96
N GLY A 243 4.64 -16.05 7.46
CA GLY A 243 4.50 -17.50 7.55
C GLY A 243 3.63 -17.97 8.74
N GLY A 244 3.30 -17.09 9.68
CA GLY A 244 2.48 -17.39 10.84
C GLY A 244 3.00 -18.60 11.61
N HIS A 245 2.13 -19.55 11.92
CA HIS A 245 2.49 -20.82 12.57
C HIS A 245 3.03 -21.87 11.59
N GLY A 246 3.30 -21.47 10.34
CA GLY A 246 3.77 -22.33 9.25
C GLY A 246 2.68 -22.58 8.19
N VAL A 247 3.08 -22.57 6.91
CA VAL A 247 2.15 -22.75 5.77
C VAL A 247 1.33 -24.03 5.90
N SER A 248 1.98 -25.13 6.31
CA SER A 248 1.31 -26.44 6.46
C SER A 248 0.19 -26.47 7.52
N THR A 249 0.12 -25.47 8.40
CA THR A 249 -0.94 -25.37 9.42
C THR A 249 -2.19 -24.67 8.91
N GLY A 250 -2.11 -23.95 7.78
CA GLY A 250 -3.14 -23.05 7.29
C GLY A 250 -3.26 -21.72 8.06
N ALA A 251 -2.55 -21.55 9.19
CA ALA A 251 -2.54 -20.34 10.00
C ALA A 251 -1.35 -19.44 9.59
N HIS A 252 -1.46 -18.79 8.45
CA HIS A 252 -0.44 -17.91 7.87
C HIS A 252 -1.10 -16.82 6.98
N ALA A 253 -0.31 -15.87 6.48
CA ALA A 253 -0.73 -14.83 5.55
C ALA A 253 0.26 -14.73 4.36
N ALA A 254 0.40 -15.85 3.63
CA ALA A 254 1.37 -16.01 2.55
C ALA A 254 0.69 -16.41 1.22
N PRO A 255 -0.17 -15.54 0.64
CA PRO A 255 -0.93 -15.86 -0.56
C PRO A 255 -0.07 -16.05 -1.83
N LEU A 256 1.14 -15.52 -1.91
CA LEU A 256 2.04 -15.76 -3.04
C LEU A 256 2.67 -17.16 -2.99
N ASN A 257 2.88 -17.70 -1.79
CA ASN A 257 3.45 -19.02 -1.60
C ASN A 257 2.39 -20.14 -1.69
N ASP A 258 1.19 -19.92 -1.13
CA ASP A 258 0.18 -20.97 -0.96
C ASP A 258 -1.23 -20.56 -1.44
N GLY A 259 -1.41 -19.35 -1.98
CA GLY A 259 -2.71 -18.87 -2.45
C GLY A 259 -3.08 -19.42 -3.83
N LYS A 260 -4.40 -19.47 -4.09
CA LYS A 260 -4.98 -19.80 -5.39
C LYS A 260 -5.33 -18.53 -6.17
N VAL A 261 -5.32 -18.61 -7.50
CA VAL A 261 -5.75 -17.48 -8.34
C VAL A 261 -7.25 -17.30 -8.23
N GLY A 262 -7.67 -16.09 -7.85
CA GLY A 262 -9.09 -15.74 -7.71
C GLY A 262 -9.35 -14.26 -7.99
N VAL A 263 -10.55 -13.80 -7.65
CA VAL A 263 -10.98 -12.40 -7.81
C VAL A 263 -11.44 -11.86 -6.46
N LEU A 264 -10.80 -10.78 -6.02
CA LEU A 264 -11.18 -10.09 -4.79
C LEU A 264 -11.04 -8.57 -5.00
N HIS A 265 -11.94 -7.76 -4.41
CA HIS A 265 -11.92 -6.30 -4.49
C HIS A 265 -11.80 -5.74 -5.93
N GLY A 266 -12.42 -6.44 -6.90
CA GLY A 266 -12.46 -5.99 -8.30
C GLY A 266 -11.19 -6.22 -9.10
N ASN A 267 -10.27 -7.07 -8.62
CA ASN A 267 -9.08 -7.47 -9.36
C ASN A 267 -8.76 -8.96 -9.21
N ARG A 268 -8.02 -9.49 -10.17
CA ARG A 268 -7.49 -10.86 -10.13
C ARG A 268 -6.23 -10.88 -9.28
N SER A 269 -6.19 -11.79 -8.30
CA SER A 269 -5.10 -11.89 -7.32
C SER A 269 -4.84 -13.32 -6.87
N TYR A 270 -3.74 -13.55 -6.16
CA TYR A 270 -3.57 -14.76 -5.37
C TYR A 270 -4.35 -14.60 -4.07
N LEU A 271 -5.18 -15.58 -3.72
CA LEU A 271 -6.07 -15.57 -2.55
C LEU A 271 -5.79 -16.77 -1.66
N MET A 272 -5.83 -16.53 -0.35
CA MET A 272 -6.03 -17.60 0.60
C MET A 272 -7.51 -18.02 0.53
N SER A 273 -7.80 -19.12 -0.14
CA SER A 273 -9.16 -19.63 -0.30
C SER A 273 -9.23 -21.15 -0.15
N ASP A 274 -10.35 -21.62 0.38
CA ASP A 274 -10.66 -23.03 0.45
C ASP A 274 -11.00 -23.64 -0.92
N ASP A 275 -11.40 -24.90 -0.95
CA ASP A 275 -11.73 -25.61 -2.19
C ASP A 275 -13.05 -25.15 -2.82
N ASP A 276 -13.93 -24.54 -2.02
CA ASP A 276 -15.18 -23.93 -2.48
C ASP A 276 -14.99 -22.48 -2.94
N GLY A 277 -13.74 -21.97 -2.89
CA GLY A 277 -13.38 -20.60 -3.29
C GLY A 277 -13.74 -19.54 -2.26
N GLN A 278 -14.07 -19.91 -1.01
CA GLN A 278 -14.31 -18.97 0.06
C GLN A 278 -12.98 -18.45 0.60
N VAL A 279 -12.93 -17.15 0.88
CA VAL A 279 -11.74 -16.50 1.45
C VAL A 279 -11.53 -17.00 2.87
N MET A 280 -10.36 -17.59 3.12
CA MET A 280 -9.96 -18.11 4.44
C MET A 280 -9.55 -16.96 5.36
N GLU A 281 -9.59 -17.20 6.67
CA GLU A 281 -8.94 -16.36 7.63
C GLU A 281 -7.43 -16.52 7.55
N THR A 282 -6.71 -15.42 7.68
CA THR A 282 -5.24 -15.40 7.72
C THR A 282 -4.75 -15.19 9.15
N HIS A 283 -3.48 -15.50 9.37
CA HIS A 283 -2.84 -15.27 10.66
C HIS A 283 -1.46 -14.63 10.48
N SER A 284 -1.24 -13.52 11.16
CA SER A 284 0.05 -12.87 11.33
C SER A 284 0.07 -12.10 12.66
N VAL A 285 1.19 -12.17 13.38
CA VAL A 285 1.42 -11.31 14.55
C VAL A 285 1.45 -9.84 14.14
N SER A 286 1.96 -9.57 12.94
CA SER A 286 1.98 -8.23 12.36
C SER A 286 0.67 -7.92 11.65
N ALA A 287 -0.18 -7.06 12.23
CA ALA A 287 -1.42 -6.59 11.60
C ALA A 287 -1.22 -5.94 10.20
N GLY A 288 -0.02 -5.45 9.90
CA GLY A 288 0.33 -4.90 8.58
C GLY A 288 0.65 -5.95 7.52
N LEU A 289 0.86 -7.21 7.93
CA LEU A 289 1.15 -8.35 7.04
C LEU A 289 0.01 -9.38 7.03
N ASP A 290 -1.06 -9.15 7.79
CA ASP A 290 -2.24 -10.01 7.84
C ASP A 290 -3.14 -9.73 6.63
N SER A 291 -2.76 -10.29 5.47
CA SER A 291 -3.44 -10.05 4.19
C SER A 291 -3.89 -11.34 3.54
N VAL A 292 -5.19 -11.42 3.25
CA VAL A 292 -5.82 -12.57 2.57
C VAL A 292 -5.50 -12.63 1.08
N SER A 293 -5.00 -11.54 0.50
CA SER A 293 -4.74 -11.50 -0.95
C SER A 293 -3.56 -10.61 -1.31
N TYR A 294 -2.91 -10.99 -2.40
CA TYR A 294 -1.85 -10.20 -3.01
C TYR A 294 -2.06 -10.05 -4.51
N THR A 295 -2.00 -8.81 -5.01
CA THR A 295 -2.50 -8.50 -6.35
C THR A 295 -1.35 -8.07 -7.23
N HIS A 296 -0.44 -8.14 -7.65
CA HIS A 296 0.24 -7.45 -8.77
C HIS A 296 1.77 -7.53 -8.90
N LEU A 297 2.50 -8.20 -8.04
CA LEU A 297 3.92 -8.37 -8.34
C LEU A 297 4.16 -9.20 -9.61
N ARG A 298 3.25 -10.15 -9.95
CA ARG A 298 3.37 -10.97 -11.17
C ARG A 298 2.55 -10.50 -12.37
N ALA A 299 1.51 -9.71 -12.20
CA ALA A 299 0.60 -9.37 -13.29
C ALA A 299 1.12 -8.29 -14.24
N HIS A 300 2.11 -7.51 -13.84
CA HIS A 300 2.72 -6.45 -14.63
C HIS A 300 4.23 -6.59 -14.82
N GLU A 301 4.83 -7.67 -14.33
CA GLU A 301 6.27 -7.85 -14.30
C GLU A 301 6.66 -9.13 -14.99
N THR A 302 7.43 -8.97 -16.04
CA THR A 302 7.99 -10.08 -16.85
C THR A 302 9.24 -10.69 -16.22
N ARG A 303 9.63 -10.28 -15.02
CA ARG A 303 10.83 -10.79 -14.36
C ARG A 303 10.51 -12.05 -13.57
N HIS A 304 11.17 -13.15 -13.95
CA HIS A 304 11.02 -14.48 -13.33
C HIS A 304 11.75 -14.64 -11.98
N ASP A 305 12.49 -13.62 -11.54
CA ASP A 305 13.46 -13.73 -10.44
C ASP A 305 12.94 -13.15 -9.10
N LEU A 306 11.65 -12.80 -9.01
CA LEU A 306 11.08 -12.42 -7.74
C LEU A 306 10.92 -13.66 -6.85
N VAL A 307 11.74 -13.75 -5.82
CA VAL A 307 11.67 -14.83 -4.84
C VAL A 307 10.82 -14.38 -3.65
N CYS A 308 9.68 -15.03 -3.44
CA CYS A 308 8.94 -14.90 -2.19
C CYS A 308 9.48 -15.88 -1.16
N ARG A 309 9.78 -15.39 0.03
CA ARG A 309 10.22 -16.19 1.18
C ARG A 309 9.24 -16.02 2.32
N LEU A 310 9.14 -17.05 3.14
CA LEU A 310 8.32 -17.05 4.35
C LEU A 310 9.13 -16.51 5.52
N LEU A 311 8.50 -15.64 6.31
CA LEU A 311 8.93 -15.28 7.64
C LEU A 311 8.10 -16.10 8.62
N LEU A 312 8.74 -17.03 9.34
CA LEU A 312 8.09 -17.73 10.46
C LEU A 312 8.10 -16.81 11.68
N GLU A 313 6.95 -16.65 12.29
CA GLU A 313 6.71 -15.80 13.48
C GLU A 313 6.77 -16.59 14.77
#